data_eb2e0c00d3cae567adae8814ae867c41
#
_entry.id   eb2e0c00d3cae567adae8814ae867c41
#
_cell.length_a   1.000
_cell.length_b   1.000
_cell.length_c   1.000
_cell.angle_alpha   90.00
_cell.angle_beta   90.00
_cell.angle_gamma   90.00
#
_symmetry.space_group_name_H-M   'P 1'
#
loop_
_entity.id
_entity.type
_entity.pdbx_description
1 polymer ?
#
loop_
_entity_poly.entity_id
_entity_poly.type
_entity_poly.pdbx_seq_one_letter_code
_entity_poly.pdbx_strand_id
1 'polypeptide(L)'
;VIKEERLSMVIKGWVLSGAVDYQRHYVQGGAKVDVIDYKVTSAWSVILGKEDWERQLNCYAHLIESQCPSKVNKLQICAILRDWQRKKAETDPSYPQAPVAMVDIPLWDYETRVQYLNERMTLHQEAQQAWDTQQGLPPCSADEMWEKPDTFAVKKNKQKRAMRVLNSIEEAEAYIADQPDPSGLSIETRTGARTRCEGNYCNVSDICVRMGVQNDE
;
A
#
# COMPACT_ATOMS: atom_id res chain seq x y z
N VAL A 1 0.68 14.88 26.11
CA VAL A 1 0.47 14.94 24.65
C VAL A 1 1.69 15.55 24.03
N ILE A 2 2.24 14.89 23.02
CA ILE A 2 3.35 15.38 22.18
C ILE A 2 2.80 15.50 20.75
N LYS A 3 3.19 16.52 20.01
CA LYS A 3 2.76 16.80 18.64
C LYS A 3 3.97 17.06 17.76
N GLU A 4 3.91 16.52 16.53
CA GLU A 4 4.90 16.74 15.48
C GLU A 4 6.35 16.46 15.92
N GLU A 5 6.54 15.40 16.69
CA GLU A 5 7.86 15.02 17.17
C GLU A 5 8.60 14.19 16.12
N ARG A 6 9.82 14.62 15.81
CA ARG A 6 10.71 13.84 14.96
C ARG A 6 11.60 12.95 15.82
N LEU A 7 11.45 11.65 15.61
CA LEU A 7 12.24 10.60 16.24
C LEU A 7 13.23 10.02 15.23
N SER A 8 14.36 9.48 15.72
CA SER A 8 15.35 8.82 14.87
C SER A 8 16.11 7.75 15.62
N MET A 9 16.55 6.71 14.90
CA MET A 9 17.43 5.68 15.41
C MET A 9 18.36 5.17 14.32
N VAL A 10 19.47 4.53 14.74
CA VAL A 10 20.41 3.92 13.79
C VAL A 10 20.07 2.44 13.65
N ILE A 11 19.90 1.98 12.41
CA ILE A 11 19.70 0.57 12.03
C ILE A 11 20.73 0.23 10.97
N LYS A 12 21.55 -0.80 11.18
CA LYS A 12 22.61 -1.23 10.25
C LYS A 12 23.50 -0.07 9.75
N GLY A 13 23.78 0.91 10.61
CA GLY A 13 24.62 2.08 10.28
C GLY A 13 23.90 3.21 9.53
N TRP A 14 22.63 3.05 9.20
CA TRP A 14 21.81 4.09 8.59
C TRP A 14 20.79 4.66 9.56
N VAL A 15 20.39 5.92 9.34
CA VAL A 15 19.42 6.61 10.20
C VAL A 15 18.01 6.40 9.68
N LEU A 16 17.18 5.71 10.45
CA LEU A 16 15.73 5.74 10.30
C LEU A 16 15.19 6.95 11.05
N SER A 17 14.39 7.79 10.41
CA SER A 17 13.71 8.89 11.10
C SER A 17 12.24 9.00 10.66
N GLY A 18 11.40 9.48 11.57
CA GLY A 18 9.99 9.73 11.30
C GLY A 18 9.46 10.88 12.14
N ALA A 19 8.56 11.68 11.57
CA ALA A 19 7.82 12.69 12.30
C ALA A 19 6.45 12.11 12.69
N VAL A 20 6.21 12.00 13.99
CA VAL A 20 4.96 11.46 14.54
C VAL A 20 4.00 12.63 14.79
N ASP A 21 2.84 12.62 14.14
CA ASP A 21 1.89 13.75 14.22
C ASP A 21 1.36 13.96 15.63
N TYR A 22 0.99 12.88 16.32
CA TYR A 22 0.36 12.99 17.64
C TYR A 22 0.62 11.76 18.49
N GLN A 23 1.05 12.01 19.75
CA GLN A 23 1.25 11.00 20.76
C GLN A 23 0.47 11.36 22.04
N ARG A 24 -0.32 10.42 22.54
CA ARG A 24 -1.01 10.56 23.82
C ARG A 24 -0.39 9.62 24.85
N HIS A 25 0.29 10.18 25.81
CA HIS A 25 0.93 9.44 26.90
C HIS A 25 0.02 9.30 28.11
N TYR A 26 -0.01 8.12 28.68
CA TYR A 26 -0.73 7.76 29.89
C TYR A 26 0.24 7.36 30.99
N VAL A 27 -0.02 7.81 32.21
CA VAL A 27 0.79 7.50 33.37
C VAL A 27 0.09 6.45 34.25
N GLN A 28 -1.24 6.41 34.23
CA GLN A 28 -2.01 5.43 35.00
C GLN A 28 -1.99 4.06 34.31
N GLY A 29 -1.66 3.01 35.06
CA GLY A 29 -1.62 1.63 34.53
C GLY A 29 -0.36 1.25 33.76
N GLY A 30 0.74 1.98 33.96
CA GLY A 30 2.01 1.83 33.23
C GLY A 30 2.20 2.89 32.14
N ALA A 31 3.44 3.14 31.77
CA ALA A 31 3.75 4.12 30.73
C ALA A 31 3.32 3.59 29.35
N LYS A 32 2.20 4.10 28.84
CA LYS A 32 1.60 3.73 27.56
C LYS A 32 1.49 4.93 26.64
N VAL A 33 1.53 4.69 25.32
CA VAL A 33 1.39 5.71 24.28
C VAL A 33 0.39 5.23 23.24
N ASP A 34 -0.63 6.07 22.94
CA ASP A 34 -1.41 5.94 21.72
C ASP A 34 -0.83 6.87 20.65
N VAL A 35 -0.69 6.36 19.44
CA VAL A 35 -0.16 7.08 18.29
C VAL A 35 -1.30 7.34 17.31
N ILE A 36 -1.42 8.59 16.86
CA ILE A 36 -2.41 8.99 15.87
C ILE A 36 -1.69 9.74 14.75
N ASP A 37 -1.94 9.34 13.52
CA ASP A 37 -1.43 10.00 12.33
C ASP A 37 -2.61 10.55 11.50
N TYR A 38 -2.48 11.76 10.98
CA TYR A 38 -3.54 12.43 10.23
C TYR A 38 -3.37 12.18 8.72
N LYS A 39 -4.43 11.71 8.07
CA LYS A 39 -4.44 11.48 6.62
C LYS A 39 -5.62 12.17 5.96
N VAL A 40 -5.35 13.04 4.99
CA VAL A 40 -6.37 13.53 4.05
C VAL A 40 -6.48 12.51 2.92
N THR A 41 -7.62 11.79 2.84
CA THR A 41 -7.74 10.64 1.95
C THR A 41 -9.17 10.50 1.41
N SER A 42 -9.43 9.41 0.67
CA SER A 42 -10.77 9.06 0.20
C SER A 42 -11.50 8.14 1.18
N ALA A 43 -12.83 8.12 1.11
CA ALA A 43 -13.64 7.17 1.87
C ALA A 43 -13.29 5.71 1.55
N TRP A 44 -12.93 5.41 0.30
CA TRP A 44 -12.49 4.08 -0.12
C TRP A 44 -11.21 3.62 0.55
N SER A 45 -10.29 4.53 0.86
CA SER A 45 -9.08 4.18 1.59
C SER A 45 -9.35 3.69 3.02
N VAL A 46 -10.44 4.15 3.63
CA VAL A 46 -10.88 3.69 4.96
C VAL A 46 -11.58 2.33 4.86
N ILE A 47 -12.41 2.14 3.83
CA ILE A 47 -13.17 0.90 3.62
C ILE A 47 -12.23 -0.27 3.27
N LEU A 48 -11.27 -0.04 2.38
CA LEU A 48 -10.36 -1.09 1.89
C LEU A 48 -9.11 -1.26 2.76
N GLY A 49 -8.80 -0.27 3.60
CA GLY A 49 -7.53 -0.21 4.32
C GLY A 49 -6.36 0.17 3.40
N LYS A 50 -5.22 0.46 4.01
CA LYS A 50 -3.95 0.68 3.31
C LYS A 50 -2.80 0.09 4.11
N GLU A 51 -2.08 -0.83 3.53
CA GLU A 51 -0.91 -1.46 4.13
C GLU A 51 0.19 -0.43 4.47
N ASP A 52 0.34 0.61 3.66
CA ASP A 52 1.30 1.69 3.93
C ASP A 52 1.05 2.39 5.28
N TRP A 53 -0.21 2.49 5.71
CA TRP A 53 -0.54 3.06 7.02
C TRP A 53 -0.07 2.16 8.15
N GLU A 54 -0.25 0.86 7.99
CA GLU A 54 0.19 -0.13 8.97
C GLU A 54 1.71 -0.15 9.09
N ARG A 55 2.41 -0.19 7.96
CA ARG A 55 3.88 -0.13 7.90
C ARG A 55 4.41 1.16 8.55
N GLN A 56 3.85 2.32 8.20
CA GLN A 56 4.27 3.61 8.76
C GLN A 56 4.11 3.68 10.26
N LEU A 57 2.92 3.34 10.78
CA LEU A 57 2.64 3.47 12.20
C LEU A 57 3.44 2.46 13.04
N ASN A 58 3.72 1.28 12.51
CA ASN A 58 4.58 0.30 13.18
C ASN A 58 6.06 0.74 13.21
N CYS A 59 6.54 1.46 12.18
CA CYS A 59 7.84 2.15 12.25
C CYS A 59 7.85 3.20 13.36
N TYR A 60 6.78 4.00 13.49
CA TYR A 60 6.66 4.98 14.59
C TYR A 60 6.61 4.31 15.95
N ALA A 61 5.88 3.22 16.10
CA ALA A 61 5.86 2.44 17.33
C ALA A 61 7.27 1.98 17.76
N HIS A 62 8.04 1.48 16.79
CA HIS A 62 9.42 1.06 17.05
C HIS A 62 10.32 2.23 17.46
N LEU A 63 10.23 3.38 16.77
CA LEU A 63 10.98 4.58 17.11
C LEU A 63 10.65 5.09 18.52
N ILE A 64 9.37 5.15 18.90
CA ILE A 64 8.92 5.59 20.22
C ILE A 64 9.45 4.66 21.29
N GLU A 65 9.26 3.35 21.15
CA GLU A 65 9.68 2.36 22.15
C GLU A 65 11.21 2.23 22.27
N SER A 66 11.97 2.67 21.26
CA SER A 66 13.43 2.72 21.33
C SER A 66 13.98 3.90 22.13
N GLN A 67 13.19 4.97 22.28
CA GLN A 67 13.63 6.23 22.90
C GLN A 67 12.97 6.52 24.25
N CYS A 68 11.85 5.89 24.53
CA CYS A 68 11.18 6.07 25.82
C CYS A 68 10.75 4.72 26.43
N PRO A 69 10.65 4.64 27.77
CA PRO A 69 10.23 3.40 28.46
C PRO A 69 8.75 3.07 28.26
N SER A 70 8.00 3.96 27.60
CA SER A 70 6.57 3.76 27.34
C SER A 70 6.35 2.72 26.25
N LYS A 71 5.35 1.87 26.43
CA LYS A 71 4.92 0.93 25.40
C LYS A 71 3.81 1.52 24.57
N VAL A 72 3.88 1.33 23.26
CA VAL A 72 2.78 1.70 22.38
C VAL A 72 1.59 0.77 22.65
N ASN A 73 0.42 1.38 22.88
CA ASN A 73 -0.80 0.68 23.24
C ASN A 73 -1.76 0.62 22.05
N LYS A 74 -1.81 1.68 21.25
CA LYS A 74 -2.74 1.80 20.12
C LYS A 74 -2.13 2.60 18.99
N LEU A 75 -2.40 2.16 17.76
CA LEU A 75 -2.08 2.86 16.52
C LEU A 75 -3.38 3.25 15.82
N GLN A 76 -3.52 4.50 15.40
CA GLN A 76 -4.72 4.98 14.73
C GLN A 76 -4.38 5.93 13.58
N ILE A 77 -5.17 5.87 12.54
CA ILE A 77 -5.26 6.92 11.53
C ILE A 77 -6.50 7.77 11.80
N CYS A 78 -6.32 9.08 11.87
CA CYS A 78 -7.40 10.05 11.80
C CYS A 78 -7.60 10.45 10.33
N ALA A 79 -8.52 9.77 9.64
CA ALA A 79 -8.78 9.97 8.22
C ALA A 79 -9.76 11.13 8.01
N ILE A 80 -9.33 12.17 7.31
CA ILE A 80 -10.16 13.29 6.85
C ILE A 80 -10.58 12.98 5.41
N LEU A 81 -11.87 12.74 5.19
CA LEU A 81 -12.39 12.19 3.94
C LEU A 81 -12.80 13.32 2.99
N ARG A 82 -11.97 13.61 2.00
CA ARG A 82 -12.18 14.70 1.03
C ARG A 82 -13.35 14.47 0.05
N ASP A 83 -13.78 13.21 -0.12
CA ASP A 83 -14.84 12.77 -1.04
C ASP A 83 -16.06 12.19 -0.32
N TRP A 84 -16.18 12.46 0.98
CA TRP A 84 -17.30 11.99 1.79
C TRP A 84 -18.63 12.54 1.30
N GLN A 85 -19.66 11.70 1.29
CA GLN A 85 -20.99 12.05 0.81
C GLN A 85 -22.05 11.65 1.83
N ARG A 86 -22.79 12.65 2.35
CA ARG A 86 -23.87 12.44 3.31
C ARG A 86 -24.91 11.41 2.80
N LYS A 87 -25.34 11.55 1.54
CA LYS A 87 -26.35 10.65 0.96
C LYS A 87 -25.90 9.19 0.95
N LYS A 88 -24.61 8.93 0.71
CA LYS A 88 -24.08 7.57 0.80
C LYS A 88 -24.05 7.06 2.24
N ALA A 89 -23.66 7.88 3.19
CA ALA A 89 -23.69 7.52 4.61
C ALA A 89 -25.10 7.18 5.11
N GLU A 90 -26.12 7.89 4.63
CA GLU A 90 -27.53 7.62 4.97
C GLU A 90 -28.06 6.31 4.36
N THR A 91 -27.52 5.86 3.24
CA THR A 91 -28.03 4.70 2.48
C THR A 91 -27.17 3.45 2.60
N ASP A 92 -25.91 3.58 2.99
CA ASP A 92 -24.95 2.47 3.08
C ASP A 92 -24.24 2.46 4.45
N PRO A 93 -24.63 1.54 5.33
CA PRO A 93 -23.99 1.41 6.65
C PRO A 93 -22.51 1.04 6.61
N SER A 94 -22.01 0.48 5.51
CA SER A 94 -20.57 0.14 5.31
C SER A 94 -19.73 1.37 4.93
N TYR A 95 -20.38 2.44 4.48
CA TYR A 95 -19.73 3.69 4.16
C TYR A 95 -19.43 4.51 5.42
N PRO A 96 -18.30 5.25 5.50
CA PRO A 96 -18.00 6.08 6.67
C PRO A 96 -19.15 7.03 7.03
N GLN A 97 -19.63 6.96 8.28
CA GLN A 97 -20.82 7.72 8.72
C GLN A 97 -20.54 9.20 8.99
N ALA A 98 -19.26 9.61 8.99
CA ALA A 98 -18.82 10.99 9.17
C ALA A 98 -17.67 11.33 8.23
N PRO A 99 -17.43 12.63 7.93
CA PRO A 99 -16.31 13.08 7.09
C PRO A 99 -14.94 12.89 7.75
N VAL A 100 -14.91 12.53 9.03
CA VAL A 100 -13.69 12.14 9.75
C VAL A 100 -13.92 10.77 10.37
N ALA A 101 -12.96 9.86 10.14
CA ALA A 101 -13.01 8.50 10.66
C ALA A 101 -11.72 8.16 11.42
N MET A 102 -11.87 7.54 12.59
CA MET A 102 -10.74 6.94 13.31
C MET A 102 -10.62 5.49 12.90
N VAL A 103 -9.47 5.13 12.33
CA VAL A 103 -9.17 3.78 11.85
C VAL A 103 -8.13 3.17 12.77
N ASP A 104 -8.47 2.07 13.42
CA ASP A 104 -7.52 1.31 14.24
C ASP A 104 -6.58 0.53 13.31
N ILE A 105 -5.29 0.62 13.60
CA ILE A 105 -4.22 -0.04 12.84
C ILE A 105 -3.63 -1.17 13.68
N PRO A 106 -3.42 -2.36 13.13
CA PRO A 106 -2.78 -3.46 13.83
C PRO A 106 -1.40 -3.05 14.35
N LEU A 107 -1.16 -3.32 15.62
CA LEU A 107 0.16 -3.16 16.23
C LEU A 107 0.90 -4.50 16.13
N TRP A 108 1.98 -4.51 15.37
CA TRP A 108 2.86 -5.68 15.24
C TRP A 108 3.60 -5.93 16.55
N ASP A 109 3.96 -7.17 16.82
CA ASP A 109 4.89 -7.48 17.89
C ASP A 109 6.28 -6.88 17.62
N TYR A 110 7.13 -6.90 18.63
CA TYR A 110 8.45 -6.30 18.56
C TYR A 110 9.33 -6.98 17.50
N GLU A 111 9.29 -8.29 17.43
CA GLU A 111 10.07 -9.12 16.51
C GLU A 111 9.70 -8.85 15.06
N THR A 112 8.43 -8.78 14.75
CA THR A 112 7.92 -8.44 13.41
C THR A 112 8.37 -7.05 12.98
N ARG A 113 8.30 -6.05 13.88
CA ARG A 113 8.80 -4.69 13.59
C ARG A 113 10.29 -4.68 13.30
N VAL A 114 11.09 -5.37 14.12
CA VAL A 114 12.55 -5.49 13.93
C VAL A 114 12.89 -6.16 12.62
N GLN A 115 12.22 -7.26 12.29
CA GLN A 115 12.43 -7.97 11.04
C GLN A 115 12.13 -7.07 9.85
N TYR A 116 10.94 -6.45 9.81
CA TYR A 116 10.53 -5.54 8.73
C TYR A 116 11.55 -4.41 8.52
N LEU A 117 11.96 -3.73 9.61
CA LEU A 117 12.90 -2.63 9.52
C LEU A 117 14.28 -3.08 9.01
N ASN A 118 14.76 -4.24 9.45
CA ASN A 118 16.03 -4.78 8.98
C ASN A 118 15.98 -5.17 7.50
N GLU A 119 14.89 -5.78 7.05
CA GLU A 119 14.68 -6.14 5.64
C GLU A 119 14.64 -4.89 4.76
N ARG A 120 13.82 -3.89 5.14
CA ARG A 120 13.74 -2.63 4.39
C ARG A 120 15.07 -1.89 4.35
N MET A 121 15.82 -1.87 5.47
CA MET A 121 17.13 -1.23 5.52
C MET A 121 18.14 -1.95 4.62
N THR A 122 18.12 -3.29 4.58
CA THR A 122 18.97 -4.07 3.69
C THR A 122 18.68 -3.75 2.23
N LEU A 123 17.41 -3.76 1.82
CA LEU A 123 17.02 -3.42 0.45
C LEU A 123 17.48 -2.02 0.03
N HIS A 124 17.39 -1.03 0.92
CA HIS A 124 17.89 0.31 0.65
C HIS A 124 19.43 0.35 0.52
N GLN A 125 20.15 -0.41 1.34
CA GLN A 125 21.61 -0.50 1.26
C GLN A 125 22.06 -1.19 -0.02
N GLU A 126 21.39 -2.26 -0.43
CA GLU A 126 21.64 -2.96 -1.69
C GLU A 126 21.39 -2.06 -2.90
N ALA A 127 20.29 -1.30 -2.88
CA ALA A 127 19.98 -0.32 -3.92
C ALA A 127 21.04 0.80 -3.98
N GLN A 128 21.50 1.30 -2.83
CA GLN A 128 22.57 2.29 -2.79
C GLN A 128 23.89 1.72 -3.33
N GLN A 129 24.24 0.52 -2.95
CA GLN A 129 25.45 -0.15 -3.47
C GLN A 129 25.37 -0.35 -4.99
N ALA A 130 24.23 -0.81 -5.50
CA ALA A 130 24.00 -0.97 -6.94
C ALA A 130 24.12 0.36 -7.68
N TRP A 131 23.61 1.44 -7.11
CA TRP A 131 23.77 2.80 -7.63
C TRP A 131 25.22 3.23 -7.69
N ASP A 132 25.96 3.09 -6.58
CA ASP A 132 27.36 3.52 -6.46
C ASP A 132 28.30 2.74 -7.39
N THR A 133 27.98 1.46 -7.65
CA THR A 133 28.75 0.59 -8.54
C THR A 133 28.23 0.60 -9.99
N GLN A 134 27.25 1.40 -10.31
CA GLN A 134 26.60 1.48 -11.64
C GLN A 134 26.07 0.12 -12.13
N GLN A 135 25.69 -0.75 -11.22
CA GLN A 135 24.96 -1.98 -11.49
C GLN A 135 23.46 -1.66 -11.59
N GLY A 136 22.72 -2.52 -12.26
CA GLY A 136 21.26 -2.33 -12.34
C GLY A 136 20.62 -2.28 -10.97
N LEU A 137 19.65 -1.36 -10.76
CA LEU A 137 18.91 -1.29 -9.51
C LEU A 137 18.07 -2.56 -9.31
N PRO A 138 17.87 -3.00 -8.05
CA PRO A 138 16.93 -4.09 -7.76
C PRO A 138 15.53 -3.71 -8.25
N PRO A 139 14.79 -4.65 -8.87
CA PRO A 139 13.44 -4.39 -9.34
C PRO A 139 12.49 -4.12 -8.15
N CYS A 140 11.51 -3.27 -8.38
CA CYS A 140 10.40 -3.13 -7.45
C CYS A 140 9.55 -4.41 -7.43
N SER A 141 8.85 -4.67 -6.32
CA SER A 141 7.86 -5.74 -6.28
C SER A 141 6.63 -5.39 -7.15
N ALA A 142 5.84 -6.41 -7.50
CA ALA A 142 4.58 -6.23 -8.24
C ALA A 142 3.64 -5.23 -7.53
N ASP A 143 3.56 -5.31 -6.20
CA ASP A 143 2.78 -4.39 -5.38
C ASP A 143 3.30 -2.94 -5.46
N GLU A 144 4.62 -2.75 -5.36
CA GLU A 144 5.25 -1.43 -5.50
C GLU A 144 5.06 -0.82 -6.90
N MET A 145 4.93 -1.65 -7.93
CA MET A 145 4.66 -1.24 -9.31
C MET A 145 3.18 -1.04 -9.61
N TRP A 146 2.28 -1.39 -8.68
CA TRP A 146 0.83 -1.50 -8.90
C TRP A 146 0.52 -2.36 -10.12
N GLU A 147 1.20 -3.50 -10.19
CA GLU A 147 1.07 -4.43 -11.30
C GLU A 147 -0.33 -5.02 -11.36
N LYS A 148 -0.94 -4.93 -12.51
CA LYS A 148 -2.20 -5.58 -12.82
C LYS A 148 -1.90 -6.80 -13.67
N PRO A 149 -2.41 -7.98 -13.29
CA PRO A 149 -2.21 -9.18 -14.09
C PRO A 149 -2.92 -9.08 -15.44
N ASP A 150 -2.55 -9.96 -16.34
CA ASP A 150 -3.29 -10.18 -17.58
C ASP A 150 -4.74 -10.52 -17.29
N THR A 151 -5.62 -10.08 -18.16
CA THR A 151 -7.03 -10.43 -18.11
C THR A 151 -7.53 -10.92 -19.46
N PHE A 152 -8.54 -11.79 -19.44
CA PHE A 152 -9.06 -12.48 -20.62
C PHE A 152 -10.49 -12.06 -20.84
N ALA A 153 -10.69 -11.25 -21.88
CA ALA A 153 -12.00 -10.69 -22.22
C ALA A 153 -12.72 -11.55 -23.26
N VAL A 154 -13.81 -12.20 -22.85
CA VAL A 154 -14.67 -12.93 -23.78
C VAL A 154 -15.58 -11.93 -24.51
N LYS A 155 -15.49 -11.94 -25.84
CA LYS A 155 -16.25 -11.06 -26.75
C LYS A 155 -17.09 -11.88 -27.71
N LYS A 156 -18.26 -11.34 -28.08
CA LYS A 156 -19.10 -11.91 -29.15
C LYS A 156 -18.87 -11.15 -30.46
N ASN A 157 -18.35 -11.83 -31.47
CA ASN A 157 -18.09 -11.26 -32.79
C ASN A 157 -17.23 -9.97 -32.70
N LYS A 158 -17.59 -8.93 -33.46
CA LYS A 158 -16.93 -7.62 -33.53
C LYS A 158 -17.37 -6.64 -32.42
N GLN A 159 -17.99 -7.10 -31.35
CA GLN A 159 -18.45 -6.21 -30.29
C GLN A 159 -17.25 -5.58 -29.53
N LYS A 160 -17.32 -4.25 -29.31
CA LYS A 160 -16.28 -3.54 -28.55
C LYS A 160 -16.31 -3.90 -27.05
N ARG A 161 -17.49 -4.16 -26.50
CA ARG A 161 -17.67 -4.48 -25.08
C ARG A 161 -17.53 -5.98 -24.86
N ALA A 162 -16.69 -6.37 -23.89
CA ALA A 162 -16.61 -7.75 -23.46
C ALA A 162 -17.90 -8.19 -22.77
N MET A 163 -18.31 -9.44 -23.00
CA MET A 163 -19.41 -10.09 -22.27
C MET A 163 -18.97 -10.37 -20.83
N ARG A 164 -17.74 -10.85 -20.67
CA ARG A 164 -17.11 -11.10 -19.36
C ARG A 164 -15.60 -10.90 -19.45
N VAL A 165 -14.98 -10.47 -18.34
CA VAL A 165 -13.52 -10.40 -18.19
C VAL A 165 -13.17 -11.34 -17.06
N LEU A 166 -12.17 -12.19 -17.28
CA LEU A 166 -11.76 -13.28 -16.40
C LEU A 166 -10.26 -13.19 -16.13
N ASN A 167 -9.80 -13.85 -15.06
CA ASN A 167 -8.44 -13.71 -14.58
C ASN A 167 -7.49 -14.78 -15.15
N SER A 168 -8.03 -15.80 -15.82
CA SER A 168 -7.21 -16.81 -16.50
C SER A 168 -7.83 -17.23 -17.83
N ILE A 169 -7.00 -17.79 -18.70
CA ILE A 169 -7.44 -18.29 -20.00
C ILE A 169 -8.35 -19.51 -19.82
N GLU A 170 -8.08 -20.37 -18.85
CA GLU A 170 -8.87 -21.56 -18.54
C GLU A 170 -10.28 -21.18 -18.10
N GLU A 171 -10.42 -20.14 -17.27
CA GLU A 171 -11.71 -19.60 -16.87
C GLU A 171 -12.47 -19.04 -18.09
N ALA A 172 -11.76 -18.40 -19.02
CA ALA A 172 -12.36 -17.82 -20.21
C ALA A 172 -12.83 -18.93 -21.18
N GLU A 173 -12.07 -19.98 -21.36
CA GLU A 173 -12.43 -21.15 -22.16
C GLU A 173 -13.62 -21.90 -21.54
N ALA A 174 -13.60 -22.14 -20.22
CA ALA A 174 -14.70 -22.76 -19.51
C ALA A 174 -15.99 -21.92 -19.61
N TYR A 175 -15.87 -20.58 -19.51
CA TYR A 175 -17.00 -19.68 -19.68
C TYR A 175 -17.59 -19.78 -21.10
N ILE A 176 -16.77 -19.88 -22.16
CA ILE A 176 -17.22 -20.05 -23.54
C ILE A 176 -17.92 -21.41 -23.71
N ALA A 177 -17.36 -22.48 -23.15
CA ALA A 177 -17.93 -23.82 -23.26
C ALA A 177 -19.32 -23.94 -22.59
N ASP A 178 -19.57 -23.15 -21.54
CA ASP A 178 -20.85 -23.11 -20.82
C ASP A 178 -21.94 -22.25 -21.51
N GLN A 179 -21.59 -21.56 -22.61
CA GLN A 179 -22.57 -20.74 -23.32
C GLN A 179 -23.47 -21.59 -24.24
N PRO A 180 -24.78 -21.30 -24.31
CA PRO A 180 -25.71 -22.00 -25.20
C PRO A 180 -25.33 -21.93 -26.69
N ASP A 181 -24.67 -20.85 -27.10
CA ASP A 181 -24.16 -20.65 -28.45
C ASP A 181 -22.74 -20.09 -28.38
N PRO A 182 -21.71 -20.95 -28.36
CA PRO A 182 -20.32 -20.55 -28.33
C PRO A 182 -19.82 -19.99 -29.69
N SER A 183 -20.63 -20.10 -30.74
CA SER A 183 -20.24 -19.63 -32.08
C SER A 183 -20.04 -18.11 -32.10
N GLY A 184 -18.91 -17.65 -32.62
CA GLY A 184 -18.56 -16.24 -32.70
C GLY A 184 -18.09 -15.64 -31.37
N LEU A 185 -17.82 -16.46 -30.31
CA LEU A 185 -17.12 -16.02 -29.13
C LEU A 185 -15.61 -16.11 -29.35
N SER A 186 -14.89 -15.14 -28.84
CA SER A 186 -13.43 -15.09 -28.88
C SER A 186 -12.86 -14.55 -27.57
N ILE A 187 -11.66 -14.97 -27.24
CA ILE A 187 -10.91 -14.45 -26.09
C ILE A 187 -9.92 -13.40 -26.61
N GLU A 188 -9.99 -12.22 -26.02
CA GLU A 188 -8.99 -11.17 -26.19
C GLU A 188 -8.15 -11.09 -24.95
N THR A 189 -6.87 -11.42 -25.05
CA THR A 189 -5.92 -11.19 -23.96
C THR A 189 -5.68 -9.69 -23.80
N ARG A 190 -5.83 -9.20 -22.60
CA ARG A 190 -5.49 -7.84 -22.20
C ARG A 190 -4.28 -7.91 -21.32
N THR A 191 -3.15 -7.52 -21.87
CA THR A 191 -1.87 -7.49 -21.15
C THR A 191 -2.00 -6.67 -19.89
N GLY A 192 -1.47 -7.18 -18.82
CA GLY A 192 -1.35 -6.47 -17.55
C GLY A 192 -0.52 -5.20 -17.71
N ALA A 193 -0.56 -4.36 -16.69
CA ALA A 193 0.11 -3.07 -16.75
C ALA A 193 0.76 -2.75 -15.40
N ARG A 194 1.97 -2.22 -15.42
CA ARG A 194 2.66 -1.65 -14.25
C ARG A 194 2.21 -0.20 -14.08
N THR A 195 0.98 -0.04 -13.58
CA THR A 195 0.25 1.24 -13.66
C THR A 195 0.94 2.39 -12.94
N ARG A 196 1.74 2.13 -11.91
CA ARG A 196 2.53 3.17 -11.23
C ARG A 196 3.66 3.70 -12.13
N CYS A 197 4.31 2.81 -12.88
CA CYS A 197 5.41 3.16 -13.78
C CYS A 197 4.88 3.83 -15.05
N GLU A 198 3.93 3.19 -15.73
CA GLU A 198 3.35 3.66 -16.99
C GLU A 198 2.50 4.93 -16.82
N GLY A 199 1.81 5.06 -15.68
CA GLY A 199 0.98 6.23 -15.36
C GLY A 199 1.75 7.44 -14.83
N ASN A 200 3.08 7.37 -14.78
CA ASN A 200 3.94 8.43 -14.29
C ASN A 200 3.70 8.82 -12.82
N TYR A 201 3.26 7.85 -12.00
CA TYR A 201 3.04 8.04 -10.56
C TYR A 201 4.28 7.79 -9.71
N CYS A 202 5.38 7.32 -10.34
CA CYS A 202 6.64 7.04 -9.67
C CYS A 202 7.59 8.25 -9.79
N ASN A 203 7.94 8.86 -8.67
CA ASN A 203 8.83 10.03 -8.64
C ASN A 203 10.28 9.73 -9.06
N VAL A 204 10.65 8.44 -9.19
CA VAL A 204 12.00 7.99 -9.55
C VAL A 204 12.02 7.18 -10.86
N SER A 205 10.95 7.23 -11.66
CA SER A 205 10.86 6.49 -12.93
C SER A 205 12.01 6.78 -13.87
N ASP A 206 12.43 8.05 -13.98
CA ASP A 206 13.55 8.46 -14.81
C ASP A 206 14.90 7.83 -14.40
N ILE A 207 15.05 7.56 -13.10
CA ILE A 207 16.25 6.90 -12.57
C ILE A 207 16.24 5.43 -12.97
N CYS A 208 15.09 4.74 -12.85
CA CYS A 208 14.94 3.36 -13.29
C CYS A 208 15.28 3.18 -14.76
N VAL A 209 14.77 4.05 -15.62
CA VAL A 209 15.07 4.02 -17.08
C VAL A 209 16.58 4.19 -17.35
N ARG A 210 17.23 5.16 -16.68
CA ARG A 210 18.67 5.42 -16.85
C ARG A 210 19.55 4.27 -16.35
N MET A 211 19.12 3.58 -15.32
CA MET A 211 19.86 2.47 -14.70
C MET A 211 19.57 1.10 -15.33
N GLY A 212 18.82 1.07 -16.43
CA GLY A 212 18.55 -0.16 -17.17
C GLY A 212 17.74 -1.19 -16.38
N VAL A 213 16.89 -0.74 -15.45
CA VAL A 213 15.85 -1.61 -14.89
C VAL A 213 14.91 -1.92 -16.05
N GLN A 214 15.17 -3.04 -16.71
CA GLN A 214 14.37 -3.50 -17.84
C GLN A 214 12.97 -3.76 -17.35
N ASN A 215 12.04 -3.03 -17.91
CA ASN A 215 10.69 -3.53 -18.01
C ASN A 215 10.81 -4.73 -18.97
N ASP A 216 10.73 -5.96 -18.44
CA ASP A 216 10.60 -7.15 -19.27
C ASP A 216 9.38 -6.92 -20.19
N GLU A 217 9.67 -6.80 -21.49
CA GLU A 217 8.66 -6.73 -22.55
C GLU A 217 7.92 -8.06 -22.70
#